data_5a5b09bd37833ed4f0bf98e110783c2d
#
_entry.id   5a5b09bd37833ed4f0bf98e110783c2d
#
_cell.length_a   1.000
_cell.length_b   1.000
_cell.length_c   1.000
_cell.angle_alpha   90.00
_cell.angle_beta   90.00
_cell.angle_gamma   90.00
#
_symmetry.space_group_name_H-M   'P 1'
#
loop_
_entity.id
_entity.type
_entity.pdbx_description
1 polymer ?
#
loop_
_entity_poly.entity_id
_entity_poly.type
_entity_poly.pdbx_seq_one_letter_code
_entity_poly.pdbx_strand_id
1 'polypeptide(L)'
;MSDTTRVRDVLRDAQPPARRFLPGLIWGVLSSAAAVSLLAVSGWLIVSASIVDSLVPLSVAVVGVRFFAVSRAVFRYLERLSGHDAALRQLATTRADMVQRLIPLSPAGLGRTDRGRVLSALVDDVENLQNLPLRVVQPLAVAGVIAVGSVVFVAIVSPPAGFTLAACLVVAALVAIGLGWVFGARAEAQVSQERAELSASLVDYFGSLDVLLAYGAEPAARERIERADATVRRTVTRASLAQALAAGVVSVLAGAASAWAVAVAAPGLVTGAIDGPWLAVVVLVPMVVFEVFGAVPVAAASWRSVRASAQRIVDVLPVSVPAELRSDAGDHDAPAGTALHLRGVRASWPGGAPALRDISLDVEPGERVLITGPSGAGKSALASVLVGFLRAQGEFTVGGADAAALSGPALRRTIGLCEQHPRLFDEDIRQNLLFARDTATDDELIGVLERVGLGNWVRQRGGLDARVGDRGALVSGGQAQRIALARALLRGFPVLVLDEPTAG
;
A
#
# COMPACT_ATOMS: atom_id res chain seq x y z
N MET A 1 -20.75 2.10 -9.59
CA MET A 1 -19.95 0.86 -9.37
C MET A 1 -20.01 0.53 -7.89
N SER A 2 -20.33 -0.69 -7.49
CA SER A 2 -20.36 -1.03 -6.05
C SER A 2 -18.93 -1.06 -5.47
N ASP A 3 -18.78 -0.80 -4.17
CA ASP A 3 -17.46 -0.83 -3.51
C ASP A 3 -16.78 -2.21 -3.66
N THR A 4 -17.56 -3.27 -3.67
CA THR A 4 -17.07 -4.63 -3.92
C THR A 4 -16.41 -4.81 -5.29
N THR A 5 -16.94 -4.15 -6.33
CA THR A 5 -16.35 -4.18 -7.68
C THR A 5 -15.00 -3.45 -7.69
N ARG A 6 -14.92 -2.31 -7.04
CA ARG A 6 -13.68 -1.50 -6.92
C ARG A 6 -12.57 -2.23 -6.17
N VAL A 7 -12.90 -2.87 -5.06
CA VAL A 7 -11.94 -3.71 -4.30
C VAL A 7 -11.42 -4.84 -5.17
N ARG A 8 -12.31 -5.48 -5.96
CA ARG A 8 -11.90 -6.53 -6.90
C ARG A 8 -10.94 -6.01 -7.97
N ASP A 9 -11.18 -4.81 -8.49
CA ASP A 9 -10.29 -4.19 -9.49
C ASP A 9 -8.91 -3.90 -8.90
N VAL A 10 -8.84 -3.32 -7.69
CA VAL A 10 -7.56 -3.10 -6.98
C VAL A 10 -6.81 -4.42 -6.76
N LEU A 11 -7.51 -5.47 -6.35
CA LEU A 11 -6.90 -6.79 -6.15
C LEU A 11 -6.43 -7.41 -7.47
N ARG A 12 -7.15 -7.21 -8.57
CA ARG A 12 -6.74 -7.66 -9.90
C ARG A 12 -5.51 -6.91 -10.39
N ASP A 13 -5.46 -5.60 -10.19
CA ASP A 13 -4.31 -4.76 -10.56
C ASP A 13 -3.07 -5.07 -9.70
N ALA A 14 -3.26 -5.56 -8.47
CA ALA A 14 -2.17 -6.01 -7.60
C ALA A 14 -1.56 -7.36 -8.01
N GLN A 15 -2.26 -8.15 -8.85
CA GLN A 15 -1.77 -9.45 -9.31
C GLN A 15 -0.81 -9.25 -10.49
N PRO A 16 0.43 -9.78 -10.43
CA PRO A 16 1.35 -9.74 -11.55
C PRO A 16 0.78 -10.46 -12.78
N PRO A 17 1.12 -10.00 -14.00
CA PRO A 17 0.69 -10.68 -15.23
C PRO A 17 1.22 -12.13 -15.26
N ALA A 18 0.44 -13.04 -15.83
CA ALA A 18 0.72 -14.47 -15.83
C ALA A 18 2.13 -14.83 -16.30
N ARG A 19 2.65 -14.12 -17.30
CA ARG A 19 4.02 -14.33 -17.81
C ARG A 19 5.11 -14.15 -16.75
N ARG A 20 4.90 -13.25 -15.78
CA ARG A 20 5.88 -12.98 -14.69
C ARG A 20 5.61 -13.87 -13.48
N PHE A 21 4.34 -14.22 -13.23
CA PHE A 21 3.94 -15.03 -12.09
C PHE A 21 4.19 -16.54 -12.27
N LEU A 22 3.97 -17.06 -13.48
CA LEU A 22 4.03 -18.49 -13.79
C LEU A 22 5.39 -19.14 -13.47
N PRO A 23 6.56 -18.53 -13.75
CA PRO A 23 7.85 -19.11 -13.36
C PRO A 23 7.95 -19.40 -11.87
N GLY A 24 7.56 -18.44 -11.00
CA GLY A 24 7.55 -18.62 -9.55
C GLY A 24 6.63 -19.77 -9.11
N LEU A 25 5.46 -19.88 -9.72
CA LEU A 25 4.52 -20.97 -9.46
C LEU A 25 5.11 -22.35 -9.87
N ILE A 26 5.71 -22.46 -11.05
CA ILE A 26 6.33 -23.69 -11.53
C ILE A 26 7.46 -24.13 -10.58
N TRP A 27 8.35 -23.22 -10.21
CA TRP A 27 9.42 -23.52 -9.26
C TRP A 27 8.90 -23.93 -7.89
N GLY A 28 7.79 -23.32 -7.43
CA GLY A 28 7.12 -23.68 -6.18
C GLY A 28 6.55 -25.09 -6.21
N VAL A 29 5.89 -25.47 -7.31
CA VAL A 29 5.38 -26.84 -7.51
C VAL A 29 6.53 -27.84 -7.57
N LEU A 30 7.59 -27.56 -8.34
CA LEU A 30 8.76 -28.42 -8.43
C LEU A 30 9.49 -28.59 -7.10
N SER A 31 9.62 -27.51 -6.33
CA SER A 31 10.22 -27.54 -4.98
C SER A 31 9.42 -28.44 -4.03
N SER A 32 8.10 -28.28 -4.01
CA SER A 32 7.22 -29.06 -3.14
C SER A 32 7.11 -30.53 -3.63
N ALA A 33 7.06 -30.76 -4.93
CA ALA A 33 7.11 -32.11 -5.51
C ALA A 33 8.43 -32.81 -5.17
N ALA A 34 9.57 -32.10 -5.23
CA ALA A 34 10.86 -32.65 -4.82
C ALA A 34 10.88 -33.00 -3.33
N ALA A 35 10.21 -32.22 -2.47
CA ALA A 35 10.08 -32.53 -1.04
C ALA A 35 9.27 -33.81 -0.79
N VAL A 36 8.13 -33.96 -1.48
CA VAL A 36 7.30 -35.18 -1.40
C VAL A 36 8.06 -36.38 -1.92
N SER A 37 8.71 -36.24 -3.09
CA SER A 37 9.52 -37.33 -3.70
C SER A 37 10.71 -37.72 -2.82
N LEU A 38 11.35 -36.73 -2.18
CA LEU A 38 12.46 -37.00 -1.25
C LEU A 38 12.04 -37.93 -0.11
N LEU A 39 10.91 -37.62 0.55
CA LEU A 39 10.45 -38.46 1.66
C LEU A 39 9.91 -39.81 1.17
N ALA A 40 9.20 -39.83 0.06
CA ALA A 40 8.70 -41.05 -0.55
C ALA A 40 9.84 -42.03 -0.90
N VAL A 41 10.87 -41.54 -1.63
CA VAL A 41 12.04 -42.37 -2.02
C VAL A 41 12.87 -42.73 -0.79
N SER A 42 13.03 -41.85 0.19
CA SER A 42 13.75 -42.17 1.44
C SER A 42 13.03 -43.27 2.22
N GLY A 43 11.72 -43.18 2.39
CA GLY A 43 10.93 -44.21 3.07
C GLY A 43 10.98 -45.55 2.34
N TRP A 44 10.83 -45.53 1.02
CA TRP A 44 10.97 -46.70 0.17
C TRP A 44 12.37 -47.34 0.33
N LEU A 45 13.43 -46.52 0.26
CA LEU A 45 14.83 -46.95 0.38
C LEU A 45 15.13 -47.60 1.73
N ILE A 46 14.66 -47.00 2.84
CA ILE A 46 14.93 -47.54 4.20
C ILE A 46 14.32 -48.93 4.35
N VAL A 47 13.07 -49.12 3.93
CA VAL A 47 12.41 -50.43 4.04
C VAL A 47 13.00 -51.43 3.02
N SER A 48 13.30 -50.98 1.79
CA SER A 48 13.96 -51.86 0.79
C SER A 48 15.34 -52.33 1.25
N ALA A 49 16.11 -51.45 1.91
CA ALA A 49 17.42 -51.79 2.43
C ALA A 49 17.40 -52.84 3.57
N SER A 50 16.27 -53.02 4.27
CA SER A 50 16.10 -54.08 5.28
C SER A 50 15.73 -55.43 4.70
N ILE A 51 15.37 -55.50 3.41
CA ILE A 51 14.87 -56.73 2.75
C ILE A 51 15.89 -57.28 1.75
N VAL A 52 16.70 -56.41 1.15
CA VAL A 52 17.60 -56.76 0.03
C VAL A 52 19.02 -56.98 0.52
N ASP A 53 19.63 -58.12 0.18
CA ASP A 53 20.99 -58.51 0.59
C ASP A 53 22.12 -57.76 -0.16
N SER A 54 21.79 -57.02 -1.24
CA SER A 54 22.76 -56.30 -2.05
C SER A 54 22.40 -54.82 -2.17
N LEU A 55 23.39 -53.93 -2.06
CA LEU A 55 23.19 -52.47 -2.21
C LEU A 55 23.05 -52.02 -3.69
N VAL A 56 23.40 -52.88 -4.66
CA VAL A 56 23.40 -52.51 -6.08
C VAL A 56 22.02 -52.09 -6.60
N PRO A 57 20.90 -52.80 -6.30
CA PRO A 57 19.58 -52.39 -6.72
C PRO A 57 19.11 -51.05 -6.10
N LEU A 58 19.68 -50.67 -4.93
CA LEU A 58 19.32 -49.49 -4.18
C LEU A 58 20.09 -48.23 -4.63
N SER A 59 21.15 -48.41 -5.44
CA SER A 59 22.02 -47.30 -5.86
C SER A 59 21.26 -46.17 -6.57
N VAL A 60 20.29 -46.48 -7.40
CA VAL A 60 19.44 -45.51 -8.11
C VAL A 60 18.59 -44.70 -7.11
N ALA A 61 18.01 -45.34 -6.10
CA ALA A 61 17.24 -44.69 -5.07
C ALA A 61 18.10 -43.73 -4.21
N VAL A 62 19.34 -44.18 -3.86
CA VAL A 62 20.31 -43.32 -3.15
C VAL A 62 20.65 -42.06 -3.95
N VAL A 63 20.88 -42.20 -5.25
CA VAL A 63 21.10 -41.03 -6.13
C VAL A 63 19.84 -40.17 -6.20
N GLY A 64 18.65 -40.79 -6.27
CA GLY A 64 17.35 -40.08 -6.26
C GLY A 64 17.14 -39.25 -5.00
N VAL A 65 17.46 -39.78 -3.81
CA VAL A 65 17.40 -39.02 -2.54
C VAL A 65 18.30 -37.78 -2.59
N ARG A 66 19.56 -37.94 -3.05
CA ARG A 66 20.48 -36.79 -3.20
C ARG A 66 19.98 -35.79 -4.22
N PHE A 67 19.47 -36.25 -5.36
CA PHE A 67 18.90 -35.41 -6.40
C PHE A 67 17.72 -34.55 -5.85
N PHE A 68 16.74 -35.19 -5.21
CA PHE A 68 15.59 -34.47 -4.67
C PHE A 68 15.95 -33.54 -3.52
N ALA A 69 16.92 -33.88 -2.67
CA ALA A 69 17.40 -33.03 -1.60
C ALA A 69 18.02 -31.73 -2.13
N VAL A 70 18.88 -31.81 -3.15
CA VAL A 70 19.49 -30.65 -3.79
C VAL A 70 18.44 -29.86 -4.59
N SER A 71 17.63 -30.54 -5.39
CA SER A 71 16.60 -29.94 -6.24
C SER A 71 15.57 -29.16 -5.44
N ARG A 72 15.12 -29.67 -4.27
CA ARG A 72 14.22 -28.96 -3.36
C ARG A 72 14.79 -27.59 -2.98
N ALA A 73 16.06 -27.51 -2.63
CA ALA A 73 16.70 -26.27 -2.21
C ALA A 73 16.86 -25.28 -3.37
N VAL A 74 17.32 -25.77 -4.55
CA VAL A 74 17.50 -24.96 -5.75
C VAL A 74 16.15 -24.40 -6.23
N PHE A 75 15.13 -25.26 -6.34
CA PHE A 75 13.81 -24.82 -6.81
C PHE A 75 13.15 -23.85 -5.83
N ARG A 76 13.36 -24.02 -4.52
CA ARG A 76 12.88 -23.06 -3.52
C ARG A 76 13.55 -21.70 -3.64
N TYR A 77 14.84 -21.67 -3.94
CA TYR A 77 15.56 -20.43 -4.20
C TYR A 77 15.01 -19.74 -5.45
N LEU A 78 14.82 -20.47 -6.56
CA LEU A 78 14.29 -19.94 -7.81
C LEU A 78 12.83 -19.47 -7.67
N GLU A 79 12.02 -20.19 -6.90
CA GLU A 79 10.66 -19.79 -6.52
C GLU A 79 10.65 -18.42 -5.85
N ARG A 80 11.45 -18.27 -4.78
CA ARG A 80 11.53 -17.01 -4.05
C ARG A 80 12.03 -15.86 -4.93
N LEU A 81 13.08 -16.10 -5.70
CA LEU A 81 13.65 -15.10 -6.59
C LEU A 81 12.62 -14.63 -7.63
N SER A 82 12.00 -15.56 -8.34
CA SER A 82 11.02 -15.25 -9.39
C SER A 82 9.74 -14.65 -8.83
N GLY A 83 9.23 -15.17 -7.70
CA GLY A 83 8.01 -14.68 -7.06
C GLY A 83 8.18 -13.27 -6.53
N HIS A 84 9.28 -12.98 -5.83
CA HIS A 84 9.54 -11.64 -5.29
C HIS A 84 9.83 -10.63 -6.40
N ASP A 85 10.60 -10.97 -7.44
CA ASP A 85 10.83 -10.07 -8.57
C ASP A 85 9.49 -9.68 -9.25
N ALA A 86 8.61 -10.66 -9.49
CA ALA A 86 7.30 -10.40 -10.08
C ALA A 86 6.43 -9.50 -9.18
N ALA A 87 6.39 -9.78 -7.87
CA ALA A 87 5.58 -9.01 -6.91
C ALA A 87 6.10 -7.58 -6.72
N LEU A 88 7.43 -7.38 -6.59
CA LEU A 88 8.03 -6.06 -6.41
C LEU A 88 7.88 -5.17 -7.64
N ARG A 89 8.01 -5.72 -8.84
CA ARG A 89 7.75 -4.97 -10.09
C ARG A 89 6.28 -4.56 -10.19
N GLN A 90 5.35 -5.45 -9.79
CA GLN A 90 3.94 -5.11 -9.76
C GLN A 90 3.64 -4.04 -8.72
N LEU A 91 4.23 -4.13 -7.53
CA LEU A 91 4.12 -3.12 -6.48
C LEU A 91 4.55 -1.73 -6.98
N ALA A 92 5.68 -1.64 -7.68
CA ALA A 92 6.16 -0.38 -8.25
C ALA A 92 5.16 0.21 -9.26
N THR A 93 4.59 -0.63 -10.14
CA THR A 93 3.56 -0.20 -11.09
C THR A 93 2.31 0.29 -10.38
N THR A 94 1.78 -0.48 -9.41
CA THR A 94 0.58 -0.12 -8.65
C THR A 94 0.78 1.19 -7.88
N ARG A 95 1.97 1.40 -7.29
CA ARG A 95 2.31 2.64 -6.58
C ARG A 95 2.35 3.84 -7.52
N ALA A 96 2.95 3.69 -8.70
CA ALA A 96 2.98 4.74 -9.71
C ALA A 96 1.58 5.11 -10.20
N ASP A 97 0.73 4.11 -10.49
CA ASP A 97 -0.65 4.31 -10.92
C ASP A 97 -1.49 5.02 -9.85
N MET A 98 -1.30 4.68 -8.57
CA MET A 98 -1.97 5.39 -7.48
C MET A 98 -1.57 6.86 -7.41
N VAL A 99 -0.27 7.17 -7.52
CA VAL A 99 0.20 8.57 -7.53
C VAL A 99 -0.42 9.31 -8.71
N GLN A 100 -0.45 8.72 -9.90
CA GLN A 100 -1.06 9.34 -11.09
C GLN A 100 -2.56 9.63 -10.88
N ARG A 101 -3.29 8.74 -10.19
CA ARG A 101 -4.72 8.97 -9.87
C ARG A 101 -4.92 10.04 -8.79
N LEU A 102 -3.94 10.29 -7.93
CA LEU A 102 -4.01 11.31 -6.88
C LEU A 102 -3.67 12.72 -7.39
N ILE A 103 -2.86 12.85 -8.43
CA ILE A 103 -2.45 14.14 -9.01
C ILE A 103 -3.67 15.02 -9.36
N PRO A 104 -4.69 14.54 -10.10
CA PRO A 104 -5.87 15.36 -10.46
C PRO A 104 -6.74 15.76 -9.26
N LEU A 105 -6.58 15.07 -8.11
CA LEU A 105 -7.31 15.40 -6.88
C LEU A 105 -6.61 16.47 -6.05
N SER A 106 -5.33 16.73 -6.31
CA SER A 106 -4.52 17.68 -5.52
C SER A 106 -4.66 19.12 -6.08
N PRO A 107 -4.67 20.13 -5.21
CA PRO A 107 -4.74 20.05 -3.75
C PRO A 107 -6.18 19.98 -3.22
N ALA A 108 -7.16 20.47 -3.97
CA ALA A 108 -8.51 20.78 -3.48
C ALA A 108 -9.35 19.52 -3.16
N GLY A 109 -9.15 18.42 -3.89
CA GLY A 109 -9.88 17.17 -3.68
C GLY A 109 -9.40 16.35 -2.48
N LEU A 110 -8.17 16.58 -2.02
CA LEU A 110 -7.59 15.90 -0.87
C LEU A 110 -7.76 16.69 0.45
N GLY A 111 -8.23 17.92 0.39
CA GLY A 111 -8.27 18.84 1.54
C GLY A 111 -9.13 18.36 2.72
N ARG A 112 -10.12 17.50 2.49
CA ARG A 112 -10.97 16.87 3.52
C ARG A 112 -10.52 15.48 3.92
N THR A 113 -9.61 14.88 3.18
CA THR A 113 -9.04 13.56 3.48
C THR A 113 -7.83 13.77 4.38
N ASP A 114 -7.78 13.02 5.47
CA ASP A 114 -6.62 13.02 6.35
C ASP A 114 -5.35 12.63 5.56
N ARG A 115 -4.38 13.54 5.53
CA ARG A 115 -3.10 13.34 4.83
C ARG A 115 -2.38 12.08 5.31
N GLY A 116 -2.52 11.74 6.60
CA GLY A 116 -1.99 10.51 7.18
C GLY A 116 -2.61 9.27 6.53
N ARG A 117 -3.93 9.27 6.28
CA ARG A 117 -4.61 8.15 5.61
C ARG A 117 -4.16 7.98 4.15
N VAL A 118 -3.97 9.08 3.42
CA VAL A 118 -3.45 9.02 2.04
C VAL A 118 -2.04 8.46 2.03
N LEU A 119 -1.18 8.91 2.94
CA LEU A 119 0.20 8.43 3.05
C LEU A 119 0.25 6.94 3.45
N SER A 120 -0.52 6.53 4.46
CA SER A 120 -0.60 5.12 4.88
C SER A 120 -1.14 4.23 3.76
N ALA A 121 -2.14 4.69 2.97
CA ALA A 121 -2.63 3.96 1.81
C ALA A 121 -1.54 3.80 0.73
N LEU A 122 -0.75 4.84 0.46
CA LEU A 122 0.33 4.82 -0.54
C LEU A 122 1.54 3.97 -0.12
N VAL A 123 1.85 3.93 1.16
CA VAL A 123 3.03 3.23 1.69
C VAL A 123 2.65 1.85 2.18
N ASP A 124 1.85 1.79 3.26
CA ASP A 124 1.60 0.53 3.98
C ASP A 124 0.59 -0.36 3.26
N ASP A 125 -0.54 0.21 2.79
CA ASP A 125 -1.60 -0.59 2.18
C ASP A 125 -1.20 -1.10 0.80
N VAL A 126 -0.53 -0.27 -0.02
CA VAL A 126 0.00 -0.72 -1.31
C VAL A 126 1.10 -1.76 -1.12
N GLU A 127 1.98 -1.60 -0.12
CA GLU A 127 2.99 -2.60 0.21
C GLU A 127 2.35 -3.92 0.62
N ASN A 128 1.27 -3.89 1.40
CA ASN A 128 0.56 -5.10 1.81
C ASN A 128 -0.07 -5.85 0.62
N LEU A 129 -0.40 -5.18 -0.49
CA LEU A 129 -0.93 -5.84 -1.70
C LEU A 129 0.05 -6.86 -2.31
N GLN A 130 1.37 -6.71 -2.13
CA GLN A 130 2.35 -7.71 -2.58
C GLN A 130 2.14 -9.08 -1.94
N ASN A 131 1.48 -9.14 -0.78
CA ASN A 131 1.16 -10.41 -0.11
C ASN A 131 0.09 -11.20 -0.88
N LEU A 132 -0.67 -10.58 -1.79
CA LEU A 132 -1.64 -11.31 -2.62
C LEU A 132 -0.97 -12.39 -3.47
N PRO A 133 -0.02 -12.09 -4.37
CA PRO A 133 0.66 -13.13 -5.13
C PRO A 133 1.52 -14.06 -4.26
N LEU A 134 2.27 -13.52 -3.28
CA LEU A 134 3.30 -14.24 -2.56
C LEU A 134 2.76 -15.13 -1.43
N ARG A 135 1.74 -14.69 -0.71
CA ARG A 135 1.24 -15.37 0.49
C ARG A 135 -0.15 -15.96 0.34
N VAL A 136 -0.86 -15.62 -0.75
CA VAL A 136 -2.21 -16.13 -1.00
C VAL A 136 -2.24 -16.99 -2.24
N VAL A 137 -2.06 -16.39 -3.42
CA VAL A 137 -2.31 -17.10 -4.70
C VAL A 137 -1.28 -18.21 -4.94
N GLN A 138 0.00 -17.90 -4.81
CA GLN A 138 1.06 -18.88 -5.09
C GLN A 138 1.05 -20.05 -4.10
N PRO A 139 1.01 -19.87 -2.75
CA PRO A 139 0.96 -21.01 -1.83
C PRO A 139 -0.29 -21.86 -1.97
N LEU A 140 -1.47 -21.24 -2.20
CA LEU A 140 -2.70 -22.01 -2.42
C LEU A 140 -2.67 -22.82 -3.70
N ALA A 141 -2.15 -22.25 -4.79
CA ALA A 141 -2.01 -22.97 -6.05
C ALA A 141 -1.01 -24.14 -5.93
N VAL A 142 0.14 -23.92 -5.29
CA VAL A 142 1.13 -24.98 -5.03
C VAL A 142 0.52 -26.08 -4.14
N ALA A 143 -0.12 -25.71 -3.02
CA ALA A 143 -0.76 -26.67 -2.13
C ALA A 143 -1.84 -27.48 -2.83
N GLY A 144 -2.65 -26.86 -3.67
CA GLY A 144 -3.69 -27.53 -4.46
C GLY A 144 -3.09 -28.56 -5.44
N VAL A 145 -2.09 -28.16 -6.23
CA VAL A 145 -1.43 -29.07 -7.18
C VAL A 145 -0.77 -30.25 -6.48
N ILE A 146 -0.05 -30.00 -5.40
CA ILE A 146 0.63 -31.05 -4.62
C ILE A 146 -0.38 -31.96 -3.93
N ALA A 147 -1.46 -31.42 -3.35
CA ALA A 147 -2.50 -32.23 -2.72
C ALA A 147 -3.15 -33.18 -3.73
N VAL A 148 -3.58 -32.66 -4.88
CA VAL A 148 -4.20 -33.48 -5.94
C VAL A 148 -3.20 -34.52 -6.47
N GLY A 149 -1.98 -34.11 -6.81
CA GLY A 149 -0.94 -35.02 -7.31
C GLY A 149 -0.60 -36.14 -6.32
N SER A 150 -0.51 -35.82 -5.03
CA SER A 150 -0.21 -36.79 -3.98
C SER A 150 -1.38 -37.73 -3.70
N VAL A 151 -2.62 -37.24 -3.72
CA VAL A 151 -3.82 -38.09 -3.61
C VAL A 151 -3.88 -39.09 -4.76
N VAL A 152 -3.67 -38.64 -5.99
CA VAL A 152 -3.66 -39.51 -7.17
C VAL A 152 -2.53 -40.54 -7.07
N PHE A 153 -1.32 -40.11 -6.69
CA PHE A 153 -0.17 -41.01 -6.53
C PHE A 153 -0.43 -42.08 -5.46
N VAL A 154 -0.93 -41.70 -4.27
CA VAL A 154 -1.25 -42.65 -3.20
C VAL A 154 -2.41 -43.57 -3.60
N ALA A 155 -3.41 -43.09 -4.33
CA ALA A 155 -4.53 -43.90 -4.81
C ALA A 155 -4.13 -44.92 -5.85
N ILE A 156 -3.08 -44.67 -6.67
CA ILE A 156 -2.52 -45.66 -7.60
C ILE A 156 -1.89 -46.82 -6.83
N VAL A 157 -1.20 -46.53 -5.71
CA VAL A 157 -0.55 -47.56 -4.87
C VAL A 157 -1.57 -48.29 -3.99
N SER A 158 -2.48 -47.51 -3.35
CA SER A 158 -3.55 -48.04 -2.49
C SER A 158 -4.78 -47.15 -2.59
N PRO A 159 -5.82 -47.53 -3.37
CA PRO A 159 -7.02 -46.72 -3.53
C PRO A 159 -7.68 -46.32 -2.21
N PRO A 160 -7.80 -47.22 -1.20
CA PRO A 160 -8.39 -46.82 0.09
C PRO A 160 -7.55 -45.77 0.83
N ALA A 161 -6.20 -45.88 0.75
CA ALA A 161 -5.32 -44.89 1.39
C ALA A 161 -5.39 -43.52 0.69
N GLY A 162 -5.50 -43.50 -0.65
CA GLY A 162 -5.72 -42.27 -1.41
C GLY A 162 -7.02 -41.57 -1.04
N PHE A 163 -8.09 -42.34 -0.86
CA PHE A 163 -9.37 -41.81 -0.43
C PHE A 163 -9.32 -41.20 1.00
N THR A 164 -8.66 -41.88 1.93
CA THR A 164 -8.47 -41.38 3.29
C THR A 164 -7.63 -40.11 3.33
N LEU A 165 -6.57 -40.02 2.53
CA LEU A 165 -5.77 -38.82 2.40
C LEU A 165 -6.60 -37.65 1.85
N ALA A 166 -7.40 -37.88 0.81
CA ALA A 166 -8.30 -36.87 0.26
C ALA A 166 -9.30 -36.37 1.29
N ALA A 167 -9.94 -37.27 2.03
CA ALA A 167 -10.90 -36.94 3.07
C ALA A 167 -10.26 -36.11 4.19
N CYS A 168 -9.07 -36.49 4.67
CA CYS A 168 -8.33 -35.76 5.69
C CYS A 168 -7.92 -34.34 5.20
N LEU A 169 -7.50 -34.18 3.96
CA LEU A 169 -7.17 -32.88 3.37
C LEU A 169 -8.40 -31.98 3.25
N VAL A 170 -9.55 -32.53 2.84
CA VAL A 170 -10.81 -31.77 2.77
C VAL A 170 -11.24 -31.32 4.17
N VAL A 171 -11.19 -32.21 5.16
CA VAL A 171 -11.50 -31.87 6.56
C VAL A 171 -10.54 -30.78 7.06
N ALA A 172 -9.24 -30.90 6.77
CA ALA A 172 -8.26 -29.88 7.16
C ALA A 172 -8.55 -28.52 6.51
N ALA A 173 -8.93 -28.51 5.22
CA ALA A 173 -9.35 -27.28 4.52
C ALA A 173 -10.57 -26.64 5.16
N LEU A 174 -11.61 -27.43 5.43
CA LEU A 174 -12.85 -26.94 6.04
C LEU A 174 -12.59 -26.38 7.46
N VAL A 175 -11.77 -27.07 8.25
CA VAL A 175 -11.39 -26.62 9.60
C VAL A 175 -10.56 -25.36 9.53
N ALA A 176 -9.55 -25.27 8.65
CA ALA A 176 -8.71 -24.11 8.49
C ALA A 176 -9.52 -22.87 8.06
N ILE A 177 -10.44 -23.04 7.11
CA ILE A 177 -11.34 -21.98 6.65
C ILE A 177 -12.34 -21.62 7.76
N GLY A 178 -12.97 -22.58 8.41
CA GLY A 178 -13.96 -22.35 9.46
C GLY A 178 -13.39 -21.62 10.67
N LEU A 179 -12.25 -22.07 11.21
CA LEU A 179 -11.54 -21.38 12.29
C LEU A 179 -11.11 -19.97 11.88
N GLY A 180 -10.64 -19.81 10.63
CA GLY A 180 -10.31 -18.51 10.08
C GLY A 180 -11.51 -17.55 10.02
N TRP A 181 -12.71 -18.05 9.71
CA TRP A 181 -13.94 -17.26 9.67
C TRP A 181 -14.43 -16.87 11.09
N VAL A 182 -14.40 -17.82 12.02
CA VAL A 182 -14.91 -17.59 13.38
C VAL A 182 -14.02 -16.68 14.20
N PHE A 183 -12.70 -16.88 14.13
CA PHE A 183 -11.74 -16.20 14.99
C PHE A 183 -10.90 -15.12 14.27
N GLY A 184 -10.71 -15.23 12.96
CA GLY A 184 -9.72 -14.40 12.24
C GLY A 184 -10.21 -13.01 11.86
N ALA A 185 -11.40 -12.86 11.29
CA ALA A 185 -11.84 -11.60 10.71
C ALA A 185 -12.05 -10.47 11.73
N ARG A 186 -12.66 -10.81 12.89
CA ARG A 186 -12.88 -9.83 13.96
C ARG A 186 -11.59 -9.48 14.69
N ALA A 187 -10.74 -10.46 14.95
CA ALA A 187 -9.48 -10.26 15.66
C ALA A 187 -8.51 -9.39 14.86
N GLU A 188 -8.38 -9.60 13.55
CA GLU A 188 -7.46 -8.80 12.69
C GLU A 188 -7.90 -7.34 12.54
N ALA A 189 -9.20 -7.10 12.33
CA ALA A 189 -9.76 -5.74 12.28
C ALA A 189 -9.54 -5.02 13.62
N GLN A 190 -9.77 -5.70 14.73
CA GLN A 190 -9.59 -5.18 16.07
C GLN A 190 -8.12 -4.87 16.37
N VAL A 191 -7.16 -5.75 16.01
CA VAL A 191 -5.72 -5.51 16.15
C VAL A 191 -5.29 -4.28 15.36
N SER A 192 -5.79 -4.12 14.13
CA SER A 192 -5.46 -2.96 13.29
C SER A 192 -5.97 -1.65 13.89
N GLN A 193 -7.20 -1.64 14.41
CA GLN A 193 -7.78 -0.47 15.06
C GLN A 193 -7.01 -0.10 16.33
N GLU A 194 -6.78 -1.08 17.22
CA GLU A 194 -6.07 -0.85 18.49
C GLU A 194 -4.62 -0.40 18.28
N ARG A 195 -3.94 -0.90 17.23
CA ARG A 195 -2.59 -0.41 16.85
C ARG A 195 -2.64 1.04 16.35
N ALA A 196 -3.67 1.41 15.57
CA ALA A 196 -3.84 2.78 15.11
C ALA A 196 -4.08 3.73 16.29
N GLU A 197 -4.90 3.34 17.26
CA GLU A 197 -5.16 4.09 18.50
C GLU A 197 -3.91 4.25 19.35
N LEU A 198 -3.11 3.17 19.50
CA LEU A 198 -1.81 3.24 20.19
C LEU A 198 -0.83 4.18 19.48
N SER A 199 -0.73 4.08 18.15
CA SER A 199 0.14 4.95 17.36
C SER A 199 -0.27 6.41 17.45
N ALA A 200 -1.58 6.71 17.37
CA ALA A 200 -2.11 8.05 17.54
C ALA A 200 -1.80 8.60 18.94
N SER A 201 -1.96 7.78 20.00
CA SER A 201 -1.65 8.16 21.37
C SER A 201 -0.15 8.44 21.59
N LEU A 202 0.72 7.69 20.91
CA LEU A 202 2.17 7.94 20.91
C LEU A 202 2.55 9.25 20.22
N VAL A 203 1.96 9.50 19.03
CA VAL A 203 2.20 10.74 18.28
C VAL A 203 1.73 11.95 19.08
N ASP A 204 0.55 11.88 19.71
CA ASP A 204 0.01 12.93 20.56
C ASP A 204 0.89 13.17 21.80
N TYR A 205 1.34 12.09 22.44
CA TYR A 205 2.23 12.18 23.59
C TYR A 205 3.56 12.89 23.27
N PHE A 206 4.24 12.47 22.19
CA PHE A 206 5.49 13.10 21.79
C PHE A 206 5.30 14.52 21.23
N GLY A 207 4.18 14.76 20.55
CA GLY A 207 3.85 16.08 20.00
C GLY A 207 3.48 17.12 21.05
N SER A 208 3.05 16.68 22.25
CA SER A 208 2.66 17.54 23.35
C SER A 208 3.51 17.36 24.62
N LEU A 209 4.67 16.70 24.49
CA LEU A 209 5.51 16.31 25.64
C LEU A 209 5.95 17.51 26.48
N ASP A 210 6.31 18.62 25.86
CA ASP A 210 6.69 19.86 26.51
C ASP A 210 5.53 20.43 27.36
N VAL A 211 4.33 20.40 26.85
CA VAL A 211 3.12 20.84 27.56
C VAL A 211 2.79 19.86 28.69
N LEU A 212 2.86 18.55 28.44
CA LEU A 212 2.60 17.52 29.45
C LEU A 212 3.55 17.65 30.64
N LEU A 213 4.85 17.91 30.38
CA LEU A 213 5.86 18.12 31.43
C LEU A 213 5.61 19.45 32.18
N ALA A 214 5.30 20.53 31.45
CA ALA A 214 5.05 21.84 32.06
C ALA A 214 3.85 21.83 33.04
N TYR A 215 2.82 21.02 32.74
CA TYR A 215 1.62 20.92 33.58
C TYR A 215 1.60 19.68 34.49
N GLY A 216 2.69 18.87 34.52
CA GLY A 216 2.77 17.67 35.36
C GLY A 216 1.78 16.56 34.96
N ALA A 217 1.30 16.57 33.72
CA ALA A 217 0.30 15.63 33.20
C ALA A 217 0.93 14.38 32.51
N GLU A 218 2.27 14.31 32.43
CA GLU A 218 3.02 13.19 31.82
C GLU A 218 2.62 11.81 32.38
N PRO A 219 2.51 11.60 33.73
CA PRO A 219 2.19 10.27 34.24
C PRO A 219 0.83 9.74 33.78
N ALA A 220 -0.17 10.63 33.72
CA ALA A 220 -1.51 10.24 33.25
C ALA A 220 -1.55 9.94 31.75
N ALA A 221 -0.76 10.64 30.95
CA ALA A 221 -0.64 10.39 29.51
C ALA A 221 0.10 9.06 29.27
N ARG A 222 1.17 8.77 30.01
CA ARG A 222 1.89 7.51 29.96
C ARG A 222 1.01 6.32 30.34
N GLU A 223 0.20 6.45 31.40
CA GLU A 223 -0.73 5.38 31.81
C GLU A 223 -1.77 5.07 30.72
N ARG A 224 -2.19 6.07 29.95
CA ARG A 224 -3.09 5.84 28.78
C ARG A 224 -2.41 4.99 27.71
N ILE A 225 -1.13 5.28 27.40
CA ILE A 225 -0.35 4.50 26.43
C ILE A 225 -0.16 3.07 26.93
N GLU A 226 0.20 2.88 28.21
CA GLU A 226 0.38 1.54 28.80
C GLU A 226 -0.90 0.72 28.76
N ARG A 227 -2.07 1.34 28.96
CA ARG A 227 -3.38 0.68 28.81
C ARG A 227 -3.68 0.31 27.36
N ALA A 228 -3.40 1.20 26.43
CA ALA A 228 -3.56 0.93 24.99
C ALA A 228 -2.65 -0.21 24.53
N ASP A 229 -1.37 -0.21 24.94
CA ASP A 229 -0.43 -1.30 24.64
C ASP A 229 -0.87 -2.64 25.22
N ALA A 230 -1.35 -2.64 26.48
CA ALA A 230 -1.88 -3.85 27.11
C ALA A 230 -3.09 -4.42 26.36
N THR A 231 -3.92 -3.55 25.78
CA THR A 231 -5.07 -3.96 24.96
C THR A 231 -4.62 -4.60 23.64
N VAL A 232 -3.71 -3.92 22.90
CA VAL A 232 -3.10 -4.47 21.68
C VAL A 232 -2.46 -5.82 21.95
N ARG A 233 -1.66 -5.94 23.01
CA ARG A 233 -0.99 -7.19 23.38
C ARG A 233 -1.97 -8.33 23.65
N ARG A 234 -3.08 -8.07 24.38
CA ARG A 234 -4.13 -9.09 24.64
C ARG A 234 -4.80 -9.54 23.36
N THR A 235 -5.14 -8.62 22.46
CA THR A 235 -5.81 -8.93 21.20
C THR A 235 -4.89 -9.68 20.26
N VAL A 236 -3.61 -9.27 20.14
CA VAL A 236 -2.59 -9.99 19.36
C VAL A 236 -2.39 -11.41 19.91
N THR A 237 -2.27 -11.57 21.23
CA THR A 237 -2.11 -12.90 21.85
C THR A 237 -3.29 -13.82 21.55
N ARG A 238 -4.55 -13.30 21.61
CA ARG A 238 -5.75 -14.09 21.27
C ARG A 238 -5.77 -14.48 19.78
N ALA A 239 -5.40 -13.55 18.89
CA ALA A 239 -5.32 -13.84 17.46
C ALA A 239 -4.25 -14.90 17.15
N SER A 240 -3.08 -14.79 17.78
CA SER A 240 -1.98 -15.77 17.65
C SER A 240 -2.34 -17.13 18.20
N LEU A 241 -3.07 -17.20 19.33
CA LEU A 241 -3.56 -18.46 19.89
C LEU A 241 -4.54 -19.15 18.93
N ALA A 242 -5.46 -18.41 18.34
CA ALA A 242 -6.40 -18.96 17.36
C ALA A 242 -5.67 -19.54 16.13
N GLN A 243 -4.62 -18.85 15.67
CA GLN A 243 -3.79 -19.34 14.55
C GLN A 243 -2.97 -20.58 14.95
N ALA A 244 -2.41 -20.60 16.16
CA ALA A 244 -1.69 -21.75 16.68
C ALA A 244 -2.60 -22.99 16.84
N LEU A 245 -3.84 -22.79 17.32
CA LEU A 245 -4.82 -23.87 17.39
C LEU A 245 -5.18 -24.43 16.01
N ALA A 246 -5.37 -23.56 15.01
CA ALA A 246 -5.61 -24.00 13.64
C ALA A 246 -4.44 -24.81 13.07
N ALA A 247 -3.21 -24.38 13.30
CA ALA A 247 -2.01 -25.12 12.90
C ALA A 247 -1.89 -26.45 13.66
N GLY A 248 -2.19 -26.46 14.96
CA GLY A 248 -2.24 -27.68 15.79
C GLY A 248 -3.25 -28.71 15.27
N VAL A 249 -4.45 -28.29 14.90
CA VAL A 249 -5.47 -29.18 14.30
C VAL A 249 -4.97 -29.77 12.97
N VAL A 250 -4.36 -28.96 12.10
CA VAL A 250 -3.77 -29.47 10.85
C VAL A 250 -2.68 -30.50 11.11
N SER A 251 -1.83 -30.29 12.13
CA SER A 251 -0.78 -31.24 12.51
C SER A 251 -1.36 -32.56 13.08
N VAL A 252 -2.42 -32.47 13.89
CA VAL A 252 -3.13 -33.68 14.39
C VAL A 252 -3.76 -34.45 13.23
N LEU A 253 -4.40 -33.76 12.29
CA LEU A 253 -4.96 -34.38 11.08
C LEU A 253 -3.88 -35.04 10.19
N ALA A 254 -2.69 -34.46 10.11
CA ALA A 254 -1.54 -35.06 9.44
C ALA A 254 -1.14 -36.40 10.07
N GLY A 255 -1.00 -36.41 11.41
CA GLY A 255 -0.72 -37.65 12.15
C GLY A 255 -1.83 -38.69 12.02
N ALA A 256 -3.10 -38.27 12.11
CA ALA A 256 -4.24 -39.12 11.91
C ALA A 256 -4.31 -39.72 10.49
N ALA A 257 -4.01 -38.92 9.47
CA ALA A 257 -3.96 -39.39 8.09
C ALA A 257 -2.90 -40.48 7.88
N SER A 258 -1.71 -40.30 8.47
CA SER A 258 -0.64 -41.29 8.42
C SER A 258 -1.00 -42.59 9.18
N ALA A 259 -1.57 -42.46 10.39
CA ALA A 259 -2.03 -43.62 11.18
C ALA A 259 -3.15 -44.39 10.48
N TRP A 260 -4.08 -43.66 9.89
CA TRP A 260 -5.18 -44.25 9.13
C TRP A 260 -4.68 -44.91 7.82
N ALA A 261 -3.70 -44.31 7.17
CA ALA A 261 -3.05 -44.89 5.99
C ALA A 261 -2.43 -46.27 6.33
N VAL A 262 -1.80 -46.43 7.51
CA VAL A 262 -1.33 -47.72 8.00
C VAL A 262 -2.48 -48.71 8.16
N ALA A 263 -3.54 -48.33 8.89
CA ALA A 263 -4.68 -49.21 9.19
C ALA A 263 -5.38 -49.75 7.92
N VAL A 264 -5.48 -48.88 6.89
CA VAL A 264 -6.20 -49.22 5.65
C VAL A 264 -5.29 -49.93 4.62
N ALA A 265 -3.97 -49.63 4.62
CA ALA A 265 -3.06 -50.22 3.66
C ALA A 265 -2.38 -51.53 4.18
N ALA A 266 -2.24 -51.73 5.50
CA ALA A 266 -1.62 -52.90 6.10
C ALA A 266 -2.25 -54.26 5.67
N PRO A 267 -3.59 -54.41 5.51
CA PRO A 267 -4.19 -55.62 4.99
C PRO A 267 -3.66 -56.00 3.58
N GLY A 268 -3.30 -54.97 2.76
CA GLY A 268 -2.70 -55.19 1.44
C GLY A 268 -1.33 -55.88 1.50
N LEU A 269 -0.57 -55.68 2.58
CA LEU A 269 0.69 -56.36 2.81
C LEU A 269 0.49 -57.88 3.05
N VAL A 270 -0.57 -58.23 3.81
CA VAL A 270 -0.87 -59.66 4.10
C VAL A 270 -1.40 -60.38 2.86
N THR A 271 -2.15 -59.69 2.02
CA THR A 271 -2.68 -60.22 0.77
C THR A 271 -1.68 -60.22 -0.40
N GLY A 272 -0.50 -59.60 -0.23
CA GLY A 272 0.49 -59.43 -1.28
C GLY A 272 0.12 -58.37 -2.34
N ALA A 273 -0.91 -57.55 -2.08
CA ALA A 273 -1.34 -56.50 -2.97
C ALA A 273 -0.43 -55.24 -2.90
N ILE A 274 0.31 -55.07 -1.78
CA ILE A 274 1.26 -53.99 -1.58
C ILE A 274 2.50 -54.53 -0.93
N ASP A 275 3.70 -54.18 -1.44
CA ASP A 275 4.98 -54.52 -0.84
C ASP A 275 5.33 -53.59 0.33
N GLY A 276 6.16 -54.08 1.27
CA GLY A 276 6.58 -53.28 2.45
C GLY A 276 7.14 -51.89 2.13
N PRO A 277 8.06 -51.75 1.14
CA PRO A 277 8.56 -50.43 0.71
C PRO A 277 7.45 -49.45 0.27
N TRP A 278 6.43 -49.91 -0.47
CA TRP A 278 5.32 -49.08 -0.90
C TRP A 278 4.37 -48.73 0.24
N LEU A 279 4.23 -49.61 1.25
CA LEU A 279 3.50 -49.26 2.47
C LEU A 279 4.16 -48.07 3.19
N ALA A 280 5.51 -48.05 3.29
CA ALA A 280 6.22 -46.93 3.89
C ALA A 280 5.96 -45.62 3.13
N VAL A 281 5.94 -45.66 1.79
CA VAL A 281 5.60 -44.49 0.96
C VAL A 281 4.20 -43.98 1.25
N VAL A 282 3.21 -44.87 1.28
CA VAL A 282 1.79 -44.51 1.54
C VAL A 282 1.60 -43.86 2.92
N VAL A 283 2.40 -44.27 3.91
CA VAL A 283 2.35 -43.75 5.29
C VAL A 283 3.07 -42.39 5.43
N LEU A 284 4.20 -42.20 4.71
CA LEU A 284 5.04 -41.01 4.89
C LEU A 284 4.61 -39.84 3.99
N VAL A 285 4.07 -40.11 2.80
CA VAL A 285 3.62 -39.05 1.88
C VAL A 285 2.61 -38.07 2.53
N PRO A 286 1.58 -38.52 3.28
CA PRO A 286 0.68 -37.63 3.98
C PRO A 286 1.39 -36.59 4.84
N MET A 287 2.46 -36.94 5.56
CA MET A 287 3.17 -36.00 6.43
C MET A 287 3.71 -34.78 5.68
N VAL A 288 4.34 -34.98 4.51
CA VAL A 288 4.87 -33.86 3.71
C VAL A 288 3.77 -33.09 3.01
N VAL A 289 2.72 -33.77 2.55
CA VAL A 289 1.58 -33.10 1.92
C VAL A 289 0.91 -32.13 2.91
N PHE A 290 0.75 -32.54 4.16
CA PHE A 290 0.21 -31.69 5.20
C PHE A 290 1.18 -30.55 5.61
N GLU A 291 2.51 -30.74 5.51
CA GLU A 291 3.48 -29.64 5.67
C GLU A 291 3.22 -28.53 4.62
N VAL A 292 3.06 -28.91 3.34
CA VAL A 292 2.73 -27.98 2.26
C VAL A 292 1.34 -27.36 2.47
N PHE A 293 0.37 -28.16 2.93
CA PHE A 293 -1.00 -27.73 3.21
C PHE A 293 -1.09 -26.75 4.39
N GLY A 294 -0.12 -26.76 5.30
CA GLY A 294 0.02 -25.80 6.38
C GLY A 294 0.10 -24.32 5.93
N ALA A 295 0.37 -24.08 4.65
CA ALA A 295 0.30 -22.74 4.05
C ALA A 295 -1.15 -22.20 3.91
N VAL A 296 -2.18 -23.09 3.90
CA VAL A 296 -3.57 -22.69 3.68
C VAL A 296 -4.13 -21.76 4.76
N PRO A 297 -3.98 -22.05 6.07
CA PRO A 297 -4.41 -21.12 7.13
C PRO A 297 -3.72 -19.76 7.04
N VAL A 298 -2.43 -19.73 6.72
CA VAL A 298 -1.63 -18.51 6.58
C VAL A 298 -2.12 -17.68 5.38
N ALA A 299 -2.42 -18.36 4.26
CA ALA A 299 -2.97 -17.71 3.06
C ALA A 299 -4.35 -17.10 3.34
N ALA A 300 -5.21 -17.79 4.09
CA ALA A 300 -6.51 -17.27 4.49
C ALA A 300 -6.40 -16.02 5.37
N ALA A 301 -5.44 -15.96 6.30
CA ALA A 301 -5.15 -14.77 7.10
C ALA A 301 -4.64 -13.63 6.21
N SER A 302 -3.64 -13.90 5.37
CA SER A 302 -3.07 -12.91 4.44
C SER A 302 -4.11 -12.35 3.48
N TRP A 303 -5.04 -13.16 2.98
CA TRP A 303 -6.15 -12.72 2.13
C TRP A 303 -7.02 -11.65 2.81
N ARG A 304 -7.36 -11.85 4.09
CA ARG A 304 -8.18 -10.87 4.85
C ARG A 304 -7.43 -9.54 4.99
N SER A 305 -6.15 -9.60 5.35
CA SER A 305 -5.29 -8.41 5.48
C SER A 305 -5.20 -7.64 4.15
N VAL A 306 -4.90 -8.34 3.06
CA VAL A 306 -4.82 -7.76 1.70
C VAL A 306 -6.15 -7.14 1.28
N ARG A 307 -7.28 -7.82 1.54
CA ARG A 307 -8.60 -7.29 1.23
C ARG A 307 -8.93 -6.02 2.02
N ALA A 308 -8.54 -5.97 3.29
CA ALA A 308 -8.72 -4.77 4.13
C ALA A 308 -7.90 -3.60 3.62
N SER A 309 -6.64 -3.82 3.21
CA SER A 309 -5.81 -2.80 2.58
C SER A 309 -6.39 -2.32 1.24
N ALA A 310 -6.89 -3.23 0.40
CA ALA A 310 -7.57 -2.88 -0.85
C ALA A 310 -8.82 -2.02 -0.60
N GLN A 311 -9.58 -2.29 0.48
CA GLN A 311 -10.73 -1.47 0.85
C GLN A 311 -10.29 -0.06 1.26
N ARG A 312 -9.26 0.09 2.10
CA ARG A 312 -8.74 1.42 2.50
C ARG A 312 -8.22 2.24 1.32
N ILE A 313 -7.59 1.57 0.35
CA ILE A 313 -7.18 2.22 -0.90
C ILE A 313 -8.40 2.74 -1.67
N VAL A 314 -9.47 1.94 -1.77
CA VAL A 314 -10.72 2.33 -2.41
C VAL A 314 -11.38 3.52 -1.70
N ASP A 315 -11.31 3.57 -0.38
CA ASP A 315 -11.89 4.66 0.42
C ASP A 315 -11.14 6.00 0.24
N VAL A 316 -9.85 5.93 -0.07
CA VAL A 316 -9.01 7.11 -0.34
C VAL A 316 -9.13 7.60 -1.79
N LEU A 317 -9.30 6.68 -2.74
CA LEU A 317 -9.37 7.00 -4.16
C LEU A 317 -10.83 7.09 -4.63
N PRO A 318 -11.35 8.27 -5.03
CA PRO A 318 -12.68 8.39 -5.61
C PRO A 318 -12.77 7.65 -6.96
N VAL A 319 -13.99 7.31 -7.36
CA VAL A 319 -14.26 6.61 -8.63
C VAL A 319 -13.88 7.45 -9.84
N SER A 320 -14.15 8.75 -9.74
CA SER A 320 -13.85 9.75 -10.75
C SER A 320 -13.38 11.02 -10.06
N VAL A 321 -12.68 11.86 -10.81
CA VAL A 321 -12.36 13.19 -10.33
C VAL A 321 -13.69 13.90 -10.02
N PRO A 322 -13.87 14.45 -8.80
CA PRO A 322 -15.08 15.19 -8.44
C PRO A 322 -15.38 16.31 -9.44
N ALA A 323 -16.66 16.52 -9.75
CA ALA A 323 -17.08 17.51 -10.74
C ALA A 323 -16.76 18.96 -10.32
N GLU A 324 -16.53 19.17 -9.04
CA GLU A 324 -16.13 20.46 -8.45
C GLU A 324 -14.67 20.81 -8.71
N LEU A 325 -13.84 19.82 -9.06
CA LEU A 325 -12.46 20.04 -9.46
C LEU A 325 -12.38 20.38 -10.93
N ARG A 326 -11.43 21.22 -11.28
CA ARG A 326 -11.19 21.53 -12.68
C ARG A 326 -10.48 20.36 -13.37
N SER A 327 -10.92 20.04 -14.58
CA SER A 327 -10.18 19.16 -15.48
C SER A 327 -9.02 19.94 -16.14
N ASP A 328 -7.82 19.36 -16.17
CA ASP A 328 -6.67 19.93 -16.90
C ASP A 328 -6.69 19.63 -18.41
N ALA A 329 -7.81 19.15 -18.95
CA ALA A 329 -7.95 18.69 -20.33
C ALA A 329 -8.17 19.80 -21.38
N GLY A 330 -7.95 21.06 -21.04
CA GLY A 330 -8.02 22.18 -22.00
C GLY A 330 -6.87 22.10 -23.03
N ASP A 331 -7.15 22.48 -24.26
CA ASP A 331 -6.20 22.39 -25.39
C ASP A 331 -5.41 23.67 -25.65
N HIS A 332 -5.78 24.80 -25.05
CA HIS A 332 -5.14 26.09 -25.29
C HIS A 332 -3.95 26.33 -24.36
N ASP A 333 -2.80 26.62 -24.93
CA ASP A 333 -1.54 26.75 -24.21
C ASP A 333 -1.21 28.12 -23.63
N ALA A 334 -1.86 29.18 -24.08
CA ALA A 334 -1.69 30.52 -23.51
C ALA A 334 -2.91 31.41 -23.78
N PRO A 335 -3.33 32.27 -22.84
CA PRO A 335 -4.29 33.33 -23.09
C PRO A 335 -3.63 34.45 -23.88
N ALA A 336 -4.43 35.22 -24.66
CA ALA A 336 -3.95 36.35 -25.45
C ALA A 336 -3.62 37.60 -24.61
N GLY A 337 -4.01 37.61 -23.31
CA GLY A 337 -3.80 38.72 -22.40
C GLY A 337 -3.93 38.29 -20.94
N THR A 338 -3.98 39.27 -20.04
CA THR A 338 -4.00 39.05 -18.57
C THR A 338 -5.22 39.61 -17.85
N ALA A 339 -6.17 40.25 -18.60
CA ALA A 339 -7.44 40.67 -18.04
C ALA A 339 -8.25 39.49 -17.51
N LEU A 340 -8.87 39.64 -16.35
CA LEU A 340 -9.73 38.61 -15.75
C LEU A 340 -11.17 39.12 -15.72
N HIS A 341 -12.10 38.33 -16.25
CA HIS A 341 -13.52 38.61 -16.18
C HIS A 341 -14.27 37.42 -15.59
N LEU A 342 -14.95 37.63 -14.48
CA LEU A 342 -15.81 36.66 -13.81
C LEU A 342 -17.25 37.19 -13.88
N ARG A 343 -18.21 36.34 -14.25
CA ARG A 343 -19.66 36.68 -14.28
C ARG A 343 -20.45 35.54 -13.67
N GLY A 344 -21.14 35.83 -12.58
CA GLY A 344 -22.00 34.85 -11.91
C GLY A 344 -21.29 33.61 -11.45
N VAL A 345 -20.01 33.69 -11.10
CA VAL A 345 -19.17 32.53 -10.78
C VAL A 345 -19.60 31.91 -9.45
N ARG A 346 -19.82 30.59 -9.49
CA ARG A 346 -20.10 29.74 -8.33
C ARG A 346 -19.05 28.64 -8.24
N ALA A 347 -18.71 28.23 -7.04
CA ALA A 347 -17.81 27.11 -6.83
C ALA A 347 -18.08 26.42 -5.47
N SER A 348 -17.79 25.13 -5.40
CA SER A 348 -17.92 24.31 -4.19
C SER A 348 -16.64 23.51 -3.99
N TRP A 349 -16.31 23.22 -2.74
CA TRP A 349 -15.35 22.16 -2.44
C TRP A 349 -16.01 20.80 -2.63
N PRO A 350 -15.27 19.76 -3.01
CA PRO A 350 -15.81 18.42 -3.21
C PRO A 350 -16.67 17.95 -2.02
N GLY A 351 -17.93 17.59 -2.31
CA GLY A 351 -18.90 17.16 -1.31
C GLY A 351 -19.28 18.23 -0.27
N GLY A 352 -18.97 19.52 -0.50
CA GLY A 352 -19.27 20.64 0.37
C GLY A 352 -20.43 21.51 -0.13
N ALA A 353 -20.90 22.42 0.75
CA ALA A 353 -21.84 23.48 0.36
C ALA A 353 -21.15 24.49 -0.57
N PRO A 354 -21.91 25.26 -1.37
CA PRO A 354 -21.36 26.32 -2.21
C PRO A 354 -20.52 27.31 -1.41
N ALA A 355 -19.23 27.39 -1.75
CA ALA A 355 -18.27 28.32 -1.13
C ALA A 355 -18.29 29.71 -1.81
N LEU A 356 -18.56 29.71 -3.12
CA LEU A 356 -18.79 30.97 -3.87
C LEU A 356 -20.21 30.97 -4.42
N ARG A 357 -20.86 32.14 -4.36
CA ARG A 357 -22.23 32.34 -4.81
C ARG A 357 -22.29 33.63 -5.62
N ASP A 358 -22.42 33.49 -6.96
CA ASP A 358 -22.70 34.59 -7.86
C ASP A 358 -21.64 35.72 -7.80
N ILE A 359 -20.38 35.36 -7.93
CA ILE A 359 -19.27 36.34 -7.90
C ILE A 359 -19.07 36.92 -9.30
N SER A 360 -19.09 38.25 -9.39
CA SER A 360 -18.72 38.95 -10.62
C SER A 360 -17.59 39.92 -10.30
N LEU A 361 -16.54 39.90 -11.10
CA LEU A 361 -15.31 40.69 -10.87
C LEU A 361 -14.62 40.93 -12.22
N ASP A 362 -14.20 42.15 -12.48
CA ASP A 362 -13.33 42.53 -13.57
C ASP A 362 -12.01 43.02 -13.04
N VAL A 363 -10.91 42.58 -13.64
CA VAL A 363 -9.56 43.01 -13.30
C VAL A 363 -8.80 43.27 -14.58
N GLU A 364 -8.43 44.53 -14.81
CA GLU A 364 -7.67 44.94 -15.97
C GLU A 364 -6.15 44.74 -15.78
N PRO A 365 -5.36 44.66 -16.86
CA PRO A 365 -3.92 44.56 -16.75
C PRO A 365 -3.30 45.72 -15.97
N GLY A 366 -2.49 45.41 -14.97
CA GLY A 366 -1.87 46.42 -14.09
C GLY A 366 -2.71 46.90 -12.93
N GLU A 367 -3.98 46.49 -12.87
CA GLU A 367 -4.88 46.82 -11.76
C GLU A 367 -4.50 46.06 -10.49
N ARG A 368 -4.76 46.69 -9.33
CA ARG A 368 -4.61 46.08 -8.01
C ARG A 368 -5.95 46.07 -7.32
N VAL A 369 -6.45 44.87 -7.06
CA VAL A 369 -7.75 44.64 -6.44
C VAL A 369 -7.55 44.04 -5.05
N LEU A 370 -8.17 44.69 -4.04
CA LEU A 370 -8.21 44.18 -2.68
C LEU A 370 -9.58 43.56 -2.39
N ILE A 371 -9.58 42.26 -2.06
CA ILE A 371 -10.80 41.51 -1.72
C ILE A 371 -10.86 41.36 -0.21
N THR A 372 -11.87 41.96 0.43
CA THR A 372 -12.08 41.92 1.88
C THR A 372 -13.36 41.17 2.22
N GLY A 373 -13.43 40.64 3.44
CA GLY A 373 -14.61 39.95 3.94
C GLY A 373 -14.31 39.11 5.20
N PRO A 374 -15.35 38.71 5.93
CA PRO A 374 -15.19 37.91 7.14
C PRO A 374 -14.55 36.53 6.84
N SER A 375 -14.07 35.85 7.89
CA SER A 375 -13.61 34.46 7.75
C SER A 375 -14.77 33.58 7.25
N GLY A 376 -14.48 32.69 6.31
CA GLY A 376 -15.51 31.86 5.68
C GLY A 376 -16.28 32.51 4.52
N ALA A 377 -16.02 33.78 4.15
CA ALA A 377 -16.69 34.45 3.03
C ALA A 377 -16.35 33.89 1.65
N GLY A 378 -15.41 32.93 1.54
CA GLY A 378 -15.02 32.32 0.29
C GLY A 378 -13.76 32.88 -0.38
N LYS A 379 -12.96 33.72 0.29
CA LYS A 379 -11.74 34.35 -0.27
C LYS A 379 -10.77 33.30 -0.83
N SER A 380 -10.40 32.29 -0.03
CA SER A 380 -9.50 31.21 -0.46
C SER A 380 -10.15 30.28 -1.51
N ALA A 381 -11.48 30.17 -1.53
CA ALA A 381 -12.18 29.46 -2.60
C ALA A 381 -12.08 30.22 -3.93
N LEU A 382 -12.18 31.55 -3.91
CA LEU A 382 -11.97 32.40 -5.10
C LEU A 382 -10.52 32.27 -5.59
N ALA A 383 -9.53 32.35 -4.70
CA ALA A 383 -8.13 32.11 -5.06
C ALA A 383 -7.94 30.74 -5.73
N SER A 384 -8.59 29.68 -5.19
CA SER A 384 -8.54 28.33 -5.76
C SER A 384 -9.22 28.22 -7.13
N VAL A 385 -10.28 28.99 -7.38
CA VAL A 385 -10.93 29.07 -8.71
C VAL A 385 -10.00 29.77 -9.71
N LEU A 386 -9.38 30.88 -9.32
CA LEU A 386 -8.52 31.67 -10.19
C LEU A 386 -7.31 30.86 -10.69
N VAL A 387 -6.70 30.04 -9.83
CA VAL A 387 -5.56 29.17 -10.22
C VAL A 387 -6.01 27.79 -10.77
N GLY A 388 -7.31 27.56 -10.89
CA GLY A 388 -7.86 26.34 -11.47
C GLY A 388 -7.75 25.09 -10.59
N PHE A 389 -7.76 25.21 -9.28
CA PHE A 389 -7.90 24.08 -8.36
C PHE A 389 -9.38 23.70 -8.18
N LEU A 390 -10.29 24.67 -8.23
CA LEU A 390 -11.73 24.47 -8.25
C LEU A 390 -12.30 24.85 -9.61
N ARG A 391 -13.34 24.17 -10.03
CA ARG A 391 -14.07 24.48 -11.24
C ARG A 391 -14.98 25.68 -11.02
N ALA A 392 -14.86 26.68 -11.88
CA ALA A 392 -15.83 27.76 -11.98
C ALA A 392 -17.11 27.24 -12.66
N GLN A 393 -18.26 27.51 -12.05
CA GLN A 393 -19.58 27.44 -12.68
C GLN A 393 -20.01 28.88 -12.96
N GLY A 394 -20.32 29.23 -14.19
CA GLY A 394 -20.50 30.59 -14.66
C GLY A 394 -19.41 30.96 -15.68
N GLU A 395 -19.27 32.22 -16.03
CA GLU A 395 -18.28 32.67 -16.98
C GLU A 395 -16.99 33.10 -16.26
N PHE A 396 -15.86 32.54 -16.65
CA PHE A 396 -14.52 32.96 -16.21
C PHE A 396 -13.59 32.97 -17.42
N THR A 397 -13.12 34.16 -17.79
CA THR A 397 -12.19 34.35 -18.89
C THR A 397 -10.89 34.97 -18.43
N VAL A 398 -9.80 34.62 -19.10
CA VAL A 398 -8.44 35.11 -18.90
C VAL A 398 -7.91 35.60 -20.23
N GLY A 399 -7.66 36.91 -20.36
CA GLY A 399 -7.22 37.51 -21.60
C GLY A 399 -8.20 37.27 -22.77
N GLY A 400 -9.51 37.20 -22.48
CA GLY A 400 -10.56 36.94 -23.44
C GLY A 400 -10.80 35.48 -23.78
N ALA A 401 -9.95 34.55 -23.32
CA ALA A 401 -10.14 33.09 -23.50
C ALA A 401 -10.91 32.51 -22.31
N ASP A 402 -11.84 31.57 -22.56
CA ASP A 402 -12.49 30.82 -21.49
C ASP A 402 -11.43 30.06 -20.69
N ALA A 403 -11.41 30.29 -19.39
CA ALA A 403 -10.48 29.59 -18.50
C ALA A 403 -10.66 28.09 -18.54
N ALA A 404 -11.84 27.56 -18.84
CA ALA A 404 -12.09 26.13 -18.97
C ALA A 404 -11.42 25.53 -20.24
N ALA A 405 -11.20 26.33 -21.28
CA ALA A 405 -10.52 25.91 -22.52
C ALA A 405 -8.99 25.93 -22.40
N LEU A 406 -8.42 26.66 -21.43
CA LEU A 406 -6.99 26.68 -21.18
C LEU A 406 -6.54 25.35 -20.54
N SER A 407 -5.34 24.88 -20.89
CA SER A 407 -4.73 23.78 -20.15
C SER A 407 -4.43 24.20 -18.70
N GLY A 408 -4.48 23.27 -17.74
CA GLY A 408 -4.18 23.58 -16.34
C GLY A 408 -2.79 24.20 -16.15
N PRO A 409 -1.73 23.69 -16.78
CA PRO A 409 -0.41 24.32 -16.78
C PRO A 409 -0.42 25.74 -17.37
N ALA A 410 -1.17 26.01 -18.45
CA ALA A 410 -1.24 27.33 -19.07
C ALA A 410 -1.87 28.35 -18.10
N LEU A 411 -2.99 28.00 -17.47
CA LEU A 411 -3.61 28.86 -16.48
C LEU A 411 -2.67 29.17 -15.31
N ARG A 412 -1.99 28.15 -14.77
CA ARG A 412 -1.04 28.30 -13.65
C ARG A 412 0.31 28.93 -14.03
N ARG A 413 0.63 29.06 -15.31
CA ARG A 413 1.72 29.93 -15.77
C ARG A 413 1.30 31.40 -15.81
N THR A 414 0.01 31.66 -16.05
CA THR A 414 -0.53 33.03 -16.13
C THR A 414 -0.89 33.57 -14.74
N ILE A 415 -1.54 32.76 -13.91
CA ILE A 415 -2.02 33.16 -12.58
C ILE A 415 -1.27 32.36 -11.51
N GLY A 416 -0.46 33.06 -10.72
CA GLY A 416 0.25 32.50 -9.58
C GLY A 416 -0.49 32.74 -8.28
N LEU A 417 -0.31 31.84 -7.32
CA LEU A 417 -0.87 31.95 -5.96
C LEU A 417 0.24 31.90 -4.93
N CYS A 418 0.25 32.89 -4.03
CA CYS A 418 0.98 32.84 -2.78
C CYS A 418 -0.03 32.55 -1.65
N GLU A 419 0.05 31.32 -1.10
CA GLU A 419 -0.88 30.84 -0.08
C GLU A 419 -0.61 31.49 1.28
N GLN A 420 -1.63 31.55 2.14
CA GLN A 420 -1.54 32.03 3.52
C GLN A 420 -0.51 31.24 4.36
N HIS A 421 -0.50 29.91 4.19
CA HIS A 421 0.43 29.00 4.88
C HIS A 421 1.33 28.29 3.86
N PRO A 422 2.39 28.97 3.39
CA PRO A 422 3.23 28.44 2.32
C PRO A 422 4.06 27.26 2.80
N ARG A 423 4.17 26.26 1.94
CA ARG A 423 5.02 25.12 2.21
C ARG A 423 6.45 25.40 1.76
N LEU A 424 7.39 25.26 2.68
CA LEU A 424 8.81 25.17 2.39
C LEU A 424 9.26 23.73 2.40
N PHE A 425 10.20 23.39 1.49
CA PHE A 425 10.81 22.08 1.43
C PHE A 425 11.98 22.02 2.42
N ASP A 426 12.26 20.83 2.97
CA ASP A 426 13.40 20.60 3.89
C ASP A 426 14.74 20.65 3.10
N GLU A 427 14.99 21.81 2.54
CA GLU A 427 16.17 22.14 1.73
C GLU A 427 16.72 23.50 2.19
N ASP A 428 17.76 23.99 1.52
CA ASP A 428 18.27 25.33 1.71
C ASP A 428 17.36 26.41 1.05
N ILE A 429 17.69 27.68 1.27
CA ILE A 429 16.95 28.81 0.69
C ILE A 429 17.09 28.82 -0.84
N ARG A 430 18.27 28.49 -1.38
CA ARG A 430 18.55 28.37 -2.81
C ARG A 430 17.58 27.41 -3.47
N GLN A 431 17.55 26.16 -3.03
CA GLN A 431 16.67 25.12 -3.60
C GLN A 431 15.19 25.50 -3.47
N ASN A 432 14.82 26.09 -2.35
CA ASN A 432 13.47 26.59 -2.17
C ASN A 432 13.08 27.66 -3.18
N LEU A 433 14.00 28.51 -3.65
CA LEU A 433 13.73 29.53 -4.65
C LEU A 433 13.84 28.97 -6.08
N LEU A 434 14.84 28.11 -6.37
CA LEU A 434 15.02 27.48 -7.67
C LEU A 434 13.81 26.63 -8.10
N PHE A 435 12.99 26.20 -7.15
CA PHE A 435 11.70 25.57 -7.45
C PHE A 435 10.77 26.45 -8.30
N ALA A 436 10.89 27.77 -8.19
CA ALA A 436 10.13 28.71 -9.02
C ALA A 436 10.74 28.90 -10.42
N ARG A 437 12.06 28.94 -10.52
CA ARG A 437 12.82 29.07 -11.76
C ARG A 437 14.21 28.46 -11.57
N ASP A 438 14.42 27.28 -12.13
CA ASP A 438 15.62 26.46 -12.00
C ASP A 438 16.87 27.07 -12.66
N THR A 439 16.70 28.00 -13.58
CA THR A 439 17.76 28.73 -14.31
C THR A 439 18.16 30.03 -13.64
N ALA A 440 17.59 30.38 -12.49
CA ALA A 440 17.92 31.66 -11.83
C ALA A 440 19.33 31.66 -11.26
N THR A 441 20.02 32.80 -11.45
CA THR A 441 21.36 33.03 -10.91
C THR A 441 21.31 33.43 -9.44
N ASP A 442 22.42 33.27 -8.72
CA ASP A 442 22.51 33.69 -7.31
C ASP A 442 22.18 35.17 -7.11
N ASP A 443 22.60 36.05 -8.04
CA ASP A 443 22.28 37.46 -7.97
C ASP A 443 20.78 37.72 -8.10
N GLU A 444 20.07 36.99 -8.96
CA GLU A 444 18.62 37.08 -9.08
C GLU A 444 17.94 36.56 -7.82
N LEU A 445 18.43 35.47 -7.21
CA LEU A 445 17.92 34.93 -5.95
C LEU A 445 18.11 35.92 -4.80
N ILE A 446 19.28 36.53 -4.70
CA ILE A 446 19.57 37.57 -3.69
C ILE A 446 18.70 38.79 -3.94
N GLY A 447 18.61 39.24 -5.18
CA GLY A 447 17.82 40.42 -5.53
C GLY A 447 16.34 40.25 -5.20
N VAL A 448 15.75 39.09 -5.42
CA VAL A 448 14.34 38.85 -5.04
C VAL A 448 14.16 38.76 -3.53
N LEU A 449 15.14 38.21 -2.79
CA LEU A 449 15.11 38.18 -1.32
C LEU A 449 15.25 39.59 -0.72
N GLU A 450 16.00 40.46 -1.32
CA GLU A 450 16.11 41.88 -0.92
C GLU A 450 14.79 42.63 -1.13
N ARG A 451 14.11 42.38 -2.25
CA ARG A 451 12.80 42.95 -2.56
C ARG A 451 11.72 42.62 -1.51
N VAL A 452 11.78 41.42 -0.92
CA VAL A 452 10.87 40.97 0.14
C VAL A 452 11.39 41.28 1.56
N GLY A 453 12.51 42.00 1.67
CA GLY A 453 13.08 42.40 2.97
C GLY A 453 13.80 41.28 3.73
N LEU A 454 14.26 40.24 3.04
CA LEU A 454 15.02 39.14 3.65
C LEU A 454 16.53 39.21 3.40
N GLY A 455 17.05 40.17 2.62
CA GLY A 455 18.46 40.22 2.23
C GLY A 455 19.43 40.21 3.41
N ASN A 456 19.23 41.06 4.44
CA ASN A 456 20.07 41.11 5.64
C ASN A 456 19.97 39.80 6.45
N TRP A 457 18.77 39.24 6.60
CA TRP A 457 18.54 38.03 7.33
C TRP A 457 19.25 36.82 6.67
N VAL A 458 19.20 36.70 5.34
CA VAL A 458 19.88 35.63 4.59
C VAL A 458 21.40 35.76 4.77
N ARG A 459 21.97 36.96 4.66
CA ARG A 459 23.42 37.18 4.88
C ARG A 459 23.89 36.76 6.28
N GLN A 460 23.13 37.13 7.32
CA GLN A 460 23.44 36.79 8.71
C GLN A 460 23.34 35.28 8.98
N ARG A 461 22.56 34.54 8.19
CA ARG A 461 22.32 33.11 8.38
C ARG A 461 23.26 32.21 7.56
N GLY A 462 24.21 32.75 6.84
CA GLY A 462 25.16 31.98 6.03
C GLY A 462 24.85 31.97 4.53
N GLY A 463 23.96 32.86 4.05
CA GLY A 463 23.65 32.99 2.63
C GLY A 463 22.54 32.08 2.14
N LEU A 464 22.55 31.82 0.83
CA LEU A 464 21.54 31.03 0.14
C LEU A 464 21.53 29.55 0.57
N ASP A 465 22.65 29.03 1.09
CA ASP A 465 22.82 27.63 1.49
C ASP A 465 22.28 27.36 2.91
N ALA A 466 21.71 28.38 3.57
CA ALA A 466 21.10 28.24 4.89
C ALA A 466 19.84 27.39 4.83
N ARG A 467 19.76 26.34 5.66
CA ARG A 467 18.62 25.42 5.74
C ARG A 467 17.38 26.09 6.34
N VAL A 468 16.22 25.75 5.80
CA VAL A 468 14.91 26.22 6.32
C VAL A 468 14.25 25.19 7.25
N GLY A 469 14.69 23.94 7.22
CA GLY A 469 14.18 22.82 8.01
C GLY A 469 12.86 22.24 7.49
N ASP A 470 12.47 21.10 8.04
CA ASP A 470 11.20 20.45 7.64
C ASP A 470 10.02 21.42 7.82
N ARG A 471 9.29 21.64 6.73
CA ARG A 471 8.16 22.59 6.66
C ARG A 471 8.48 24.01 7.13
N GLY A 472 9.75 24.41 7.10
CA GLY A 472 10.18 25.70 7.59
C GLY A 472 10.37 25.81 9.11
N ALA A 473 10.64 24.69 9.78
CA ALA A 473 10.82 24.64 11.24
C ALA A 473 11.95 25.55 11.76
N LEU A 474 12.91 25.89 10.91
CA LEU A 474 14.04 26.75 11.26
C LEU A 474 13.84 28.23 10.87
N VAL A 475 12.66 28.61 10.39
CA VAL A 475 12.32 29.99 10.01
C VAL A 475 11.04 30.43 10.68
N SER A 476 10.86 31.74 10.91
CA SER A 476 9.60 32.25 11.45
C SER A 476 8.48 32.20 10.40
N GLY A 477 7.20 32.22 10.83
CA GLY A 477 6.07 32.25 9.91
C GLY A 477 6.14 33.40 8.89
N GLY A 478 6.50 34.61 9.34
CA GLY A 478 6.68 35.75 8.43
C GLY A 478 7.88 35.61 7.51
N GLN A 479 8.96 34.91 7.89
CA GLN A 479 10.07 34.59 6.99
C GLN A 479 9.65 33.55 5.95
N ALA A 480 8.93 32.50 6.37
CA ALA A 480 8.41 31.50 5.44
C ALA A 480 7.48 32.11 4.39
N GLN A 481 6.61 33.02 4.80
CA GLN A 481 5.71 33.74 3.90
C GLN A 481 6.47 34.64 2.91
N ARG A 482 7.49 35.36 3.39
CA ARG A 482 8.34 36.19 2.50
C ARG A 482 9.19 35.36 1.54
N ILE A 483 9.66 34.16 1.92
CA ILE A 483 10.32 33.23 0.99
C ILE A 483 9.33 32.77 -0.09
N ALA A 484 8.09 32.45 0.26
CA ALA A 484 7.06 32.08 -0.72
C ALA A 484 6.70 33.26 -1.65
N LEU A 485 6.63 34.47 -1.12
CA LEU A 485 6.45 35.67 -1.93
C LEU A 485 7.65 35.87 -2.88
N ALA A 486 8.88 35.66 -2.42
CA ALA A 486 10.08 35.71 -3.27
C ALA A 486 10.00 34.67 -4.40
N ARG A 487 9.51 33.42 -4.13
CA ARG A 487 9.24 32.44 -5.19
C ARG A 487 8.28 32.98 -6.25
N ALA A 488 7.17 33.55 -5.82
CA ALA A 488 6.14 34.06 -6.72
C ALA A 488 6.67 35.23 -7.58
N LEU A 489 7.45 36.13 -6.98
CA LEU A 489 8.11 37.23 -7.69
C LEU A 489 9.22 36.75 -8.64
N LEU A 490 9.99 35.74 -8.26
CA LEU A 490 11.05 35.13 -9.09
C LEU A 490 10.44 34.43 -10.32
N ARG A 491 9.30 33.78 -10.16
CA ARG A 491 8.57 33.14 -11.26
C ARG A 491 8.06 34.16 -12.26
N GLY A 492 7.66 35.35 -11.81
CA GLY A 492 7.21 36.45 -12.67
C GLY A 492 5.84 36.20 -13.28
N PHE A 493 4.88 35.76 -12.48
CA PHE A 493 3.50 35.56 -12.93
C PHE A 493 2.89 36.86 -13.47
N PRO A 494 2.23 36.85 -14.65
CA PRO A 494 1.49 37.99 -15.17
C PRO A 494 0.37 38.48 -14.23
N VAL A 495 -0.33 37.53 -13.58
CA VAL A 495 -1.32 37.80 -12.53
C VAL A 495 -0.87 37.11 -11.25
N LEU A 496 -0.81 37.85 -10.13
CA LEU A 496 -0.40 37.29 -8.85
C LEU A 496 -1.53 37.44 -7.83
N VAL A 497 -2.00 36.33 -7.31
CA VAL A 497 -2.98 36.25 -6.21
C VAL A 497 -2.21 36.03 -4.90
N LEU A 498 -2.48 36.90 -3.91
CA LEU A 498 -1.90 36.82 -2.57
C LEU A 498 -3.03 36.54 -1.58
N ASP A 499 -2.97 35.42 -0.87
CA ASP A 499 -3.96 35.07 0.18
C ASP A 499 -3.36 35.43 1.54
N GLU A 500 -3.88 36.51 2.17
CA GLU A 500 -3.46 37.08 3.46
C GLU A 500 -1.92 37.28 3.59
N PRO A 501 -1.27 38.05 2.70
CA PRO A 501 0.20 38.15 2.64
C PRO A 501 0.84 38.84 3.85
N THR A 502 0.05 39.39 4.77
CA THR A 502 0.53 40.16 5.95
C THR A 502 0.07 39.56 7.28
N ALA A 503 -0.45 38.32 7.27
CA ALA A 503 -0.97 37.66 8.47
C ALA A 503 0.12 37.04 9.36
N GLY A 504 1.42 37.31 9.13
CA GLY A 504 2.54 36.75 9.89
C GLY A 504 3.48 37.79 10.48
#